data_24d66e31cb803410b5083e2de05db85e
#
_entry.id   24d66e31cb803410b5083e2de05db85e
#
_cell.length_a   1.000
_cell.length_b   1.000
_cell.length_c   1.000
_cell.angle_alpha   90.00
_cell.angle_beta   90.00
_cell.angle_gamma   90.00
#
_symmetry.space_group_name_H-M   'P 1'
#
loop_
_entity.id
_entity.type
_entity.pdbx_description
1 polymer ?
#
loop_
_entity_poly.entity_id
_entity_poly.type
_entity_poly.pdbx_seq_one_letter_code
_entity_poly.pdbx_strand_id
1 'polypeptide(L)'
;MDKEIINSHTKIKICGMTCEADIKAVNTYLPDYIGFVLFFPKSNRNILIEQAEHLLEKVDKKIRTVAVVVSPTTEQIRQIEKAGFDYIQIHGTVTEDVYKQCKLPILRAFNVSDLDKLDEYEAKDKIKGYVFDSKTPGSGKTFDWSLLDNIKQRQKTDASKDVSHKKNKKMIFLAGGIDETNVKRAISQVAPDVIDLSSAVEKTSEDGTFHGKDPEKIRTIVTMVHD
;
A
#
# COMPACT_ATOMS: atom_id res chain seq x y z
N MET A 1 26.13 9.26 -23.22
CA MET A 1 25.07 8.39 -22.64
C MET A 1 24.62 9.05 -21.37
N ASP A 2 23.64 9.92 -21.51
CA ASP A 2 23.13 10.71 -20.39
C ASP A 2 22.30 9.80 -19.51
N LYS A 3 22.75 9.59 -18.28
CA LYS A 3 21.93 9.05 -17.22
C LYS A 3 20.85 10.09 -16.94
N GLU A 4 19.64 9.91 -17.46
CA GLU A 4 18.47 10.57 -16.91
C GLU A 4 18.43 10.21 -15.41
N ILE A 5 18.77 11.19 -14.61
CA ILE A 5 18.55 11.15 -13.16
C ILE A 5 17.04 11.18 -12.99
N ILE A 6 16.45 9.99 -12.90
CA ILE A 6 15.06 9.83 -12.47
C ILE A 6 15.05 10.15 -10.98
N ASN A 7 14.89 11.44 -10.69
CA ASN A 7 14.78 11.98 -9.34
C ASN A 7 13.34 11.81 -8.82
N SER A 8 12.79 10.60 -8.89
CA SER A 8 11.55 10.25 -8.20
C SER A 8 11.92 9.40 -6.99
N HIS A 9 11.96 10.02 -5.83
CA HIS A 9 12.14 9.34 -4.56
C HIS A 9 11.01 8.33 -4.39
N THR A 10 11.31 7.02 -4.40
CA THR A 10 10.34 5.98 -4.12
C THR A 10 9.82 6.16 -2.70
N LYS A 11 8.51 6.24 -2.54
CA LYS A 11 7.83 6.42 -1.26
C LYS A 11 7.74 5.09 -0.50
N ILE A 12 7.45 5.20 0.80
CA ILE A 12 7.34 4.05 1.69
C ILE A 12 5.94 3.99 2.29
N LYS A 13 5.32 2.81 2.26
CA LYS A 13 4.14 2.46 3.04
C LYS A 13 4.48 1.36 4.03
N ILE A 14 4.05 1.51 5.28
CA ILE A 14 4.13 0.48 6.32
C ILE A 14 2.72 0.05 6.71
N CYS A 15 2.38 -1.20 6.46
CA CYS A 15 1.04 -1.73 6.60
C CYS A 15 0.88 -2.60 7.86
N GLY A 16 -0.29 -2.51 8.49
CA GLY A 16 -0.67 -3.35 9.63
C GLY A 16 -0.32 -2.73 10.98
N MET A 17 -0.66 -1.44 11.19
CA MET A 17 -0.61 -0.79 12.49
C MET A 17 -1.66 -1.37 13.42
N THR A 18 -1.29 -1.71 14.65
CA THR A 18 -2.19 -2.36 15.62
C THR A 18 -2.20 -1.72 17.01
N CYS A 19 -1.19 -0.93 17.35
CA CYS A 19 -1.06 -0.36 18.69
C CYS A 19 -0.31 0.98 18.70
N GLU A 20 -0.34 1.67 19.83
CA GLU A 20 0.36 2.94 20.01
C GLU A 20 1.87 2.85 19.83
N ALA A 21 2.47 1.71 20.17
CA ALA A 21 3.90 1.50 19.96
C ALA A 21 4.26 1.53 18.46
N ASP A 22 3.37 0.98 17.59
CA ASP A 22 3.54 1.06 16.15
C ASP A 22 3.48 2.50 15.66
N ILE A 23 2.50 3.29 16.17
CA ILE A 23 2.35 4.70 15.81
C ILE A 23 3.57 5.52 16.25
N LYS A 24 4.08 5.28 17.48
CA LYS A 24 5.31 5.93 17.95
C LYS A 24 6.50 5.65 17.02
N ALA A 25 6.64 4.39 16.57
CA ALA A 25 7.71 4.00 15.67
C ALA A 25 7.60 4.72 14.31
N VAL A 26 6.42 4.71 13.68
CA VAL A 26 6.24 5.38 12.37
C VAL A 26 6.33 6.90 12.47
N ASN A 27 5.90 7.51 13.56
CA ASN A 27 6.08 8.95 13.79
C ASN A 27 7.56 9.35 13.94
N THR A 28 8.42 8.41 14.36
CA THR A 28 9.87 8.66 14.46
C THR A 28 10.53 8.66 13.08
N TYR A 29 10.15 7.74 12.21
CA TYR A 29 10.81 7.54 10.90
C TYR A 29 10.05 8.11 9.71
N LEU A 30 8.82 8.60 9.91
CA LEU A 30 7.99 9.33 8.96
C LEU A 30 7.87 8.66 7.57
N PRO A 31 7.40 7.41 7.46
CA PRO A 31 7.06 6.85 6.16
C PRO A 31 5.94 7.68 5.53
N ASP A 32 5.82 7.66 4.20
CA ASP A 32 4.79 8.45 3.49
C ASP A 32 3.37 7.97 3.78
N TYR A 33 3.21 6.65 3.98
CA TYR A 33 1.91 6.02 4.23
C TYR A 33 2.00 5.01 5.36
N ILE A 34 0.89 4.85 6.11
CA ILE A 34 0.67 3.72 7.00
C ILE A 34 -0.68 3.08 6.74
N GLY A 35 -0.78 1.77 6.97
CA GLY A 35 -2.00 0.99 6.73
C GLY A 35 -2.56 0.36 7.99
N PHE A 36 -3.89 0.32 8.09
CA PHE A 36 -4.64 -0.34 9.17
C PHE A 36 -5.57 -1.38 8.56
N VAL A 37 -5.43 -2.64 8.95
CA VAL A 37 -6.31 -3.72 8.46
C VAL A 37 -7.60 -3.71 9.27
N LEU A 38 -8.73 -3.57 8.58
CA LEU A 38 -10.05 -3.43 9.18
C LEU A 38 -11.04 -4.45 8.60
N PHE A 39 -11.99 -4.88 9.41
CA PHE A 39 -13.09 -5.77 9.00
C PHE A 39 -12.64 -7.11 8.38
N PHE A 40 -11.44 -7.57 8.72
CA PHE A 40 -10.89 -8.83 8.24
C PHE A 40 -10.27 -9.67 9.39
N PRO A 41 -11.09 -10.28 10.26
CA PRO A 41 -10.64 -10.96 11.47
C PRO A 41 -9.75 -12.20 11.24
N LYS A 42 -9.60 -12.65 9.98
CA LYS A 42 -8.63 -13.69 9.60
C LYS A 42 -7.18 -13.20 9.64
N SER A 43 -6.96 -11.88 9.63
CA SER A 43 -5.63 -11.28 9.74
C SER A 43 -5.29 -11.02 11.19
N ASN A 44 -4.08 -11.43 11.62
CA ASN A 44 -3.53 -11.07 12.94
C ASN A 44 -3.24 -9.57 13.09
N ARG A 45 -3.33 -8.79 12.00
CA ARG A 45 -3.18 -7.32 11.98
C ARG A 45 -4.53 -6.60 12.02
N ASN A 46 -5.64 -7.35 12.04
CA ASN A 46 -6.97 -6.73 12.08
C ASN A 46 -7.20 -6.06 13.43
N ILE A 47 -7.70 -4.82 13.38
CA ILE A 47 -8.15 -4.07 14.55
C ILE A 47 -9.59 -3.60 14.36
N LEU A 48 -10.23 -3.22 15.45
CA LEU A 48 -11.57 -2.62 15.43
C LEU A 48 -11.50 -1.17 14.92
N ILE A 49 -12.60 -0.68 14.36
CA ILE A 49 -12.64 0.69 13.81
C ILE A 49 -12.42 1.73 14.92
N GLU A 50 -12.97 1.50 16.12
CA GLU A 50 -12.81 2.39 17.26
C GLU A 50 -11.36 2.46 17.75
N GLN A 51 -10.65 1.33 17.66
CA GLN A 51 -9.21 1.29 17.96
C GLN A 51 -8.42 2.07 16.91
N ALA A 52 -8.79 1.94 15.64
CA ALA A 52 -8.15 2.70 14.56
C ALA A 52 -8.39 4.21 14.73
N GLU A 53 -9.62 4.66 15.07
CA GLU A 53 -9.93 6.07 15.36
C GLU A 53 -9.01 6.64 16.44
N HIS A 54 -8.83 5.92 17.55
CA HIS A 54 -7.93 6.33 18.62
C HIS A 54 -6.45 6.43 18.19
N LEU A 55 -6.01 5.49 17.35
CA LEU A 55 -4.63 5.50 16.84
C LEU A 55 -4.41 6.64 15.84
N LEU A 56 -5.40 6.92 14.97
CA LEU A 56 -5.35 8.00 13.98
C LEU A 56 -5.10 9.38 14.61
N GLU A 57 -5.68 9.63 15.78
CA GLU A 57 -5.46 10.90 16.52
C GLU A 57 -3.99 11.14 16.87
N LYS A 58 -3.17 10.07 16.95
CA LYS A 58 -1.77 10.10 17.34
C LYS A 58 -0.79 10.08 16.17
N VAL A 59 -1.29 9.90 14.94
CA VAL A 59 -0.45 9.85 13.73
C VAL A 59 0.04 11.26 13.36
N ASP A 60 1.33 11.37 13.04
CA ASP A 60 1.89 12.63 12.52
C ASP A 60 1.19 13.03 11.22
N LYS A 61 0.79 14.30 11.09
CA LYS A 61 0.04 14.84 9.93
C LYS A 61 0.77 14.75 8.60
N LYS A 62 2.08 14.47 8.60
CA LYS A 62 2.87 14.26 7.40
C LYS A 62 2.64 12.87 6.81
N ILE A 63 2.15 11.92 7.60
CA ILE A 63 1.93 10.52 7.21
C ILE A 63 0.50 10.38 6.69
N ARG A 64 0.33 9.78 5.51
CA ARG A 64 -0.99 9.46 4.95
C ARG A 64 -1.49 8.12 5.51
N THR A 65 -2.75 8.10 5.89
CA THR A 65 -3.40 6.94 6.51
C THR A 65 -4.25 6.17 5.51
N VAL A 66 -4.13 4.85 5.53
CA VAL A 66 -4.79 3.95 4.58
C VAL A 66 -5.59 2.89 5.33
N ALA A 67 -6.91 2.87 5.18
CA ALA A 67 -7.75 1.76 5.62
C ALA A 67 -7.60 0.60 4.64
N VAL A 68 -7.22 -0.59 5.11
CA VAL A 68 -7.00 -1.79 4.27
C VAL A 68 -8.11 -2.79 4.56
N VAL A 69 -8.88 -3.13 3.52
CA VAL A 69 -10.08 -3.96 3.63
C VAL A 69 -10.17 -5.00 2.51
N VAL A 70 -10.99 -6.02 2.72
CA VAL A 70 -11.24 -7.09 1.74
C VAL A 70 -12.74 -7.14 1.42
N SER A 71 -13.10 -6.87 0.17
CA SER A 71 -14.49 -6.89 -0.32
C SER A 71 -15.48 -6.16 0.63
N PRO A 72 -15.24 -4.87 0.93
CA PRO A 72 -16.01 -4.15 1.93
C PRO A 72 -17.47 -3.95 1.52
N THR A 73 -18.34 -3.79 2.51
CA THR A 73 -19.71 -3.31 2.32
C THR A 73 -19.75 -1.77 2.28
N THR A 74 -20.85 -1.19 1.77
CA THR A 74 -21.05 0.26 1.77
C THR A 74 -21.13 0.84 3.18
N GLU A 75 -21.60 0.07 4.17
CA GLU A 75 -21.62 0.48 5.57
C GLU A 75 -20.20 0.57 6.15
N GLN A 76 -19.35 -0.40 5.86
CA GLN A 76 -17.94 -0.35 6.26
C GLN A 76 -17.21 0.84 5.63
N ILE A 77 -17.53 1.18 4.37
CA ILE A 77 -16.99 2.40 3.72
C ILE A 77 -17.38 3.65 4.50
N ARG A 78 -18.66 3.79 4.91
CA ARG A 78 -19.10 4.95 5.69
C ARG A 78 -18.39 5.06 7.05
N GLN A 79 -18.15 3.93 7.73
CA GLN A 79 -17.42 3.91 8.99
C GLN A 79 -15.96 4.37 8.79
N ILE A 80 -15.28 3.89 7.74
CA ILE A 80 -13.92 4.29 7.38
C ILE A 80 -13.85 5.80 7.05
N GLU A 81 -14.79 6.31 6.28
CA GLU A 81 -14.88 7.74 5.94
C GLU A 81 -15.07 8.61 7.19
N LYS A 82 -15.95 8.17 8.11
CA LYS A 82 -16.20 8.86 9.37
C LYS A 82 -14.96 8.87 10.27
N ALA A 83 -14.18 7.80 10.29
CA ALA A 83 -12.93 7.69 11.05
C ALA A 83 -11.83 8.65 10.56
N GLY A 84 -11.93 9.18 9.33
CA GLY A 84 -11.03 10.21 8.82
C GLY A 84 -9.76 9.70 8.15
N PHE A 85 -9.77 8.51 7.56
CA PHE A 85 -8.67 8.02 6.73
C PHE A 85 -8.45 8.87 5.48
N ASP A 86 -7.20 8.97 4.99
CA ASP A 86 -6.86 9.66 3.74
C ASP A 86 -7.16 8.80 2.49
N TYR A 87 -6.98 7.49 2.59
CA TYR A 87 -7.12 6.51 1.49
C TYR A 87 -7.82 5.25 1.97
N ILE A 88 -8.39 4.51 1.01
CA ILE A 88 -8.84 3.15 1.24
C ILE A 88 -8.16 2.20 0.25
N GLN A 89 -7.56 1.13 0.75
CA GLN A 89 -6.99 0.02 -0.04
C GLN A 89 -7.97 -1.15 -0.03
N ILE A 90 -8.43 -1.56 -1.22
CA ILE A 90 -9.43 -2.60 -1.35
C ILE A 90 -8.84 -3.82 -2.04
N HIS A 91 -8.79 -4.93 -1.31
CA HIS A 91 -8.56 -6.28 -1.82
C HIS A 91 -9.88 -6.95 -2.20
N GLY A 92 -9.82 -8.03 -2.99
CA GLY A 92 -11.01 -8.79 -3.38
C GLY A 92 -11.93 -7.99 -4.32
N THR A 93 -13.24 -8.03 -4.07
CA THR A 93 -14.24 -7.43 -4.96
C THR A 93 -14.52 -5.97 -4.61
N VAL A 94 -14.61 -5.12 -5.62
CA VAL A 94 -15.12 -3.75 -5.52
C VAL A 94 -16.46 -3.72 -6.28
N THR A 95 -17.56 -3.77 -5.55
CA THR A 95 -18.89 -3.66 -6.18
C THR A 95 -19.12 -2.25 -6.72
N GLU A 96 -20.03 -2.11 -7.69
CA GLU A 96 -20.36 -0.81 -8.26
C GLU A 96 -20.92 0.15 -7.20
N ASP A 97 -21.70 -0.36 -6.24
CA ASP A 97 -22.25 0.44 -5.14
C ASP A 97 -21.15 0.95 -4.21
N VAL A 98 -20.17 0.10 -3.85
CA VAL A 98 -19.00 0.49 -3.08
C VAL A 98 -18.20 1.56 -3.83
N TYR A 99 -17.95 1.37 -5.13
CA TYR A 99 -17.22 2.34 -5.94
C TYR A 99 -17.94 3.69 -6.02
N LYS A 100 -19.26 3.69 -6.27
CA LYS A 100 -20.06 4.93 -6.38
C LYS A 100 -20.13 5.69 -5.06
N GLN A 101 -20.36 4.99 -3.95
CA GLN A 101 -20.56 5.61 -2.63
C GLN A 101 -19.26 6.05 -1.97
N CYS A 102 -18.14 5.36 -2.24
CA CYS A 102 -16.86 5.71 -1.65
C CYS A 102 -16.39 7.11 -2.07
N LYS A 103 -16.11 7.98 -1.10
CA LYS A 103 -15.61 9.35 -1.31
C LYS A 103 -14.08 9.42 -1.21
N LEU A 104 -13.45 8.43 -0.57
CA LEU A 104 -12.00 8.37 -0.44
C LEU A 104 -11.33 7.98 -1.76
N PRO A 105 -10.10 8.46 -2.01
CA PRO A 105 -9.25 7.91 -3.04
C PRO A 105 -8.96 6.43 -2.78
N ILE A 106 -9.15 5.60 -3.80
CA ILE A 106 -9.05 4.14 -3.71
C ILE A 106 -7.69 3.67 -4.21
N LEU A 107 -7.02 2.83 -3.43
CA LEU A 107 -5.90 2.00 -3.84
C LEU A 107 -6.44 0.59 -4.13
N ARG A 108 -6.45 0.18 -5.41
CA ARG A 108 -6.97 -1.13 -5.79
C ARG A 108 -5.86 -2.17 -5.69
N ALA A 109 -6.02 -3.15 -4.81
CA ALA A 109 -5.05 -4.23 -4.63
C ALA A 109 -5.35 -5.41 -5.54
N PHE A 110 -4.32 -5.89 -6.25
CA PHE A 110 -4.33 -7.04 -7.11
C PHE A 110 -3.37 -8.11 -6.60
N ASN A 111 -3.83 -9.36 -6.60
CA ASN A 111 -2.90 -10.47 -6.60
C ASN A 111 -2.35 -10.65 -8.01
N VAL A 112 -1.16 -11.20 -8.14
CA VAL A 112 -0.53 -11.45 -9.45
C VAL A 112 -1.41 -12.28 -10.38
N SER A 113 -2.28 -13.14 -9.82
CA SER A 113 -3.24 -13.94 -10.59
C SER A 113 -4.41 -13.14 -11.19
N ASP A 114 -4.59 -11.88 -10.79
CA ASP A 114 -5.74 -11.06 -11.14
C ASP A 114 -5.36 -9.86 -12.04
N LEU A 115 -4.17 -9.87 -12.62
CA LEU A 115 -3.67 -8.78 -13.48
C LEU A 115 -4.47 -8.58 -14.77
N ASP A 116 -5.15 -9.62 -15.24
CA ASP A 116 -6.09 -9.57 -16.36
C ASP A 116 -7.29 -8.65 -16.12
N LYS A 117 -7.66 -8.41 -14.84
CA LYS A 117 -8.76 -7.54 -14.47
C LYS A 117 -8.37 -6.05 -14.36
N LEU A 118 -7.10 -5.72 -14.59
CA LEU A 118 -6.60 -4.35 -14.40
C LEU A 118 -7.33 -3.34 -15.30
N ASP A 119 -7.60 -3.72 -16.55
CA ASP A 119 -8.26 -2.88 -17.55
C ASP A 119 -9.66 -2.40 -17.09
N GLU A 120 -10.36 -3.19 -16.25
CA GLU A 120 -11.67 -2.84 -15.69
C GLU A 120 -11.61 -1.59 -14.77
N TYR A 121 -10.42 -1.28 -14.26
CA TYR A 121 -10.20 -0.20 -13.29
C TYR A 121 -9.47 1.00 -13.87
N GLU A 122 -8.98 0.92 -15.12
CA GLU A 122 -8.15 1.97 -15.72
C GLU A 122 -8.90 3.29 -15.87
N ALA A 123 -10.15 3.23 -16.35
CA ALA A 123 -11.01 4.41 -16.53
C ALA A 123 -11.65 4.93 -15.24
N LYS A 124 -11.52 4.21 -14.11
CA LYS A 124 -12.16 4.59 -12.84
C LYS A 124 -11.35 5.70 -12.16
N ASP A 125 -11.91 6.90 -12.10
CA ASP A 125 -11.25 8.13 -11.64
C ASP A 125 -10.93 8.17 -10.14
N LYS A 126 -11.73 7.47 -9.30
CA LYS A 126 -11.47 7.34 -7.85
C LYS A 126 -10.31 6.39 -7.53
N ILE A 127 -9.94 5.51 -8.45
CA ILE A 127 -8.74 4.67 -8.31
C ILE A 127 -7.52 5.56 -8.52
N LYS A 128 -6.70 5.73 -7.49
CA LYS A 128 -5.48 6.56 -7.50
C LYS A 128 -4.19 5.77 -7.56
N GLY A 129 -4.26 4.47 -7.28
CA GLY A 129 -3.11 3.59 -7.35
C GLY A 129 -3.51 2.12 -7.40
N TYR A 130 -2.56 1.32 -7.85
CA TYR A 130 -2.63 -0.13 -7.86
C TYR A 130 -1.61 -0.67 -6.88
N VAL A 131 -2.04 -1.59 -6.02
CA VAL A 131 -1.17 -2.31 -5.10
C VAL A 131 -1.00 -3.73 -5.64
N PHE A 132 0.22 -4.09 -5.99
CA PHE A 132 0.55 -5.43 -6.49
C PHE A 132 1.17 -6.24 -5.36
N ASP A 133 0.47 -7.28 -4.95
CA ASP A 133 0.89 -8.17 -3.87
C ASP A 133 1.09 -9.60 -4.40
N SER A 134 1.84 -10.40 -3.67
CA SER A 134 2.05 -11.81 -3.99
C SER A 134 0.72 -12.59 -4.00
N LYS A 135 0.73 -13.80 -4.57
CA LYS A 135 -0.46 -14.67 -4.65
C LYS A 135 -1.13 -14.92 -3.28
N THR A 136 -0.34 -14.84 -2.20
CA THR A 136 -0.82 -14.98 -0.82
C THR A 136 -0.41 -13.73 -0.04
N PRO A 137 -1.27 -12.70 0.05
CA PRO A 137 -0.96 -11.46 0.75
C PRO A 137 -0.52 -11.70 2.20
N GLY A 138 0.55 -11.04 2.62
CA GLY A 138 1.09 -11.18 3.97
C GLY A 138 1.93 -12.42 4.22
N SER A 139 2.17 -13.28 3.21
CA SER A 139 2.99 -14.50 3.35
C SER A 139 4.50 -14.25 3.42
N GLY A 140 4.96 -13.04 3.14
CA GLY A 140 6.39 -12.73 3.05
C GLY A 140 7.11 -13.28 1.82
N LYS A 141 6.37 -13.83 0.82
CA LYS A 141 6.95 -14.35 -0.42
C LYS A 141 6.84 -13.34 -1.54
N THR A 142 7.93 -13.16 -2.30
CA THR A 142 7.95 -12.35 -3.53
C THR A 142 7.29 -13.10 -4.70
N PHE A 143 6.91 -12.33 -5.73
CA PHE A 143 6.48 -12.86 -7.02
C PHE A 143 7.44 -12.42 -8.13
N ASP A 144 7.24 -12.93 -9.34
CA ASP A 144 8.03 -12.50 -10.51
C ASP A 144 7.63 -11.08 -10.93
N TRP A 145 8.49 -10.11 -10.63
CA TRP A 145 8.23 -8.70 -10.89
C TRP A 145 8.23 -8.34 -12.38
N SER A 146 8.76 -9.18 -13.27
CA SER A 146 8.70 -8.96 -14.72
C SER A 146 7.26 -8.89 -15.23
N LEU A 147 6.31 -9.50 -14.52
CA LEU A 147 4.88 -9.42 -14.83
C LEU A 147 4.33 -7.97 -14.78
N LEU A 148 5.03 -7.05 -14.11
CA LEU A 148 4.65 -5.65 -14.04
C LEU A 148 5.21 -4.79 -15.19
N ASP A 149 6.12 -5.31 -16.01
CA ASP A 149 6.77 -4.56 -17.09
C ASP A 149 5.77 -4.02 -18.11
N ASN A 150 4.78 -4.85 -18.49
CA ASN A 150 3.72 -4.44 -19.40
C ASN A 150 2.87 -3.28 -18.85
N ILE A 151 2.61 -3.27 -17.54
CA ILE A 151 1.80 -2.24 -16.88
C ILE A 151 2.52 -0.88 -16.94
N LYS A 152 3.83 -0.90 -16.72
CA LYS A 152 4.67 0.31 -16.79
C LYS A 152 4.80 0.84 -18.21
N GLN A 153 4.95 -0.04 -19.20
CA GLN A 153 5.02 0.36 -20.60
C GLN A 153 3.73 1.04 -21.04
N ARG A 154 2.55 0.50 -20.67
CA ARG A 154 1.24 1.13 -20.92
C ARG A 154 1.16 2.52 -20.32
N GLN A 155 1.52 2.69 -19.06
CA GLN A 155 1.50 4.01 -18.39
C GLN A 155 2.48 5.04 -19.01
N LYS A 156 3.61 4.59 -19.58
CA LYS A 156 4.56 5.45 -20.29
C LYS A 156 4.04 5.89 -21.66
N THR A 157 3.42 4.99 -22.42
CA THR A 157 2.87 5.26 -23.76
C THR A 157 1.66 6.19 -23.70
N ASP A 158 0.81 6.08 -22.67
CA ASP A 158 -0.33 6.98 -22.48
C ASP A 158 0.12 8.39 -22.06
N ALA A 159 1.18 8.50 -21.26
CA ALA A 159 1.74 9.80 -20.86
C ALA A 159 2.35 10.60 -22.04
N SER A 160 2.70 9.94 -23.15
CA SER A 160 3.28 10.59 -24.34
C SER A 160 2.24 11.10 -25.33
N LYS A 161 0.97 10.69 -25.24
CA LYS A 161 -0.04 10.93 -26.27
C LYS A 161 -0.94 12.14 -26.03
N ASP A 162 -1.13 12.59 -24.77
CA ASP A 162 -1.96 13.78 -24.49
C ASP A 162 -1.72 14.34 -23.08
N VAL A 163 -1.75 15.67 -22.94
CA VAL A 163 -1.59 16.38 -21.64
C VAL A 163 -2.76 16.07 -20.69
N SER A 164 -3.93 15.68 -21.21
CA SER A 164 -5.09 15.28 -20.44
C SER A 164 -4.89 13.93 -19.72
N HIS A 165 -4.09 13.02 -20.28
CA HIS A 165 -3.80 11.69 -19.72
C HIS A 165 -2.83 11.74 -18.53
N LYS A 166 -2.02 12.79 -18.38
CA LYS A 166 -1.20 13.02 -17.16
C LYS A 166 -2.03 13.10 -15.88
N LYS A 167 -3.32 13.46 -15.99
CA LYS A 167 -4.25 13.59 -14.86
C LYS A 167 -4.68 12.26 -14.24
N ASN A 168 -4.51 11.14 -14.95
CA ASN A 168 -5.04 9.81 -14.55
C ASN A 168 -3.95 8.75 -14.28
N LYS A 169 -2.66 9.13 -14.25
CA LYS A 169 -1.61 8.17 -13.90
C LYS A 169 -1.87 7.56 -12.53
N LYS A 170 -2.01 6.24 -12.46
CA LYS A 170 -2.19 5.49 -11.22
C LYS A 170 -0.83 5.23 -10.57
N MET A 171 -0.72 5.49 -9.27
CA MET A 171 0.49 5.13 -8.52
C MET A 171 0.68 3.62 -8.48
N ILE A 172 1.91 3.16 -8.58
CA ILE A 172 2.28 1.76 -8.44
C ILE A 172 2.83 1.52 -7.04
N PHE A 173 2.11 0.75 -6.24
CA PHE A 173 2.55 0.23 -4.96
C PHE A 173 3.04 -1.20 -5.16
N LEU A 174 4.29 -1.48 -4.83
CA LEU A 174 4.86 -2.81 -4.86
C LEU A 174 4.86 -3.39 -3.45
N ALA A 175 4.09 -4.45 -3.26
CA ALA A 175 3.96 -5.22 -2.02
C ALA A 175 4.40 -6.68 -2.22
N GLY A 176 4.28 -7.49 -1.17
CA GLY A 176 4.53 -8.93 -1.18
C GLY A 176 5.99 -9.32 -1.08
N GLY A 177 6.42 -9.73 0.12
CA GLY A 177 7.75 -10.26 0.39
C GLY A 177 8.91 -9.28 0.19
N ILE A 178 8.64 -7.98 0.23
CA ILE A 178 9.70 -6.97 0.21
C ILE A 178 10.32 -6.87 1.61
N ASP A 179 11.65 -6.93 1.67
CA ASP A 179 12.44 -6.85 2.89
C ASP A 179 13.81 -6.17 2.63
N GLU A 180 14.65 -6.10 3.65
CA GLU A 180 15.99 -5.48 3.57
C GLU A 180 16.91 -6.16 2.55
N THR A 181 16.73 -7.43 2.24
CA THR A 181 17.57 -8.19 1.32
C THR A 181 17.24 -7.93 -0.16
N ASN A 182 16.04 -7.44 -0.45
CA ASN A 182 15.55 -7.33 -1.83
C ASN A 182 15.00 -5.94 -2.20
N VAL A 183 14.81 -5.01 -1.27
CA VAL A 183 14.18 -3.70 -1.51
C VAL A 183 14.92 -2.88 -2.57
N LYS A 184 16.25 -2.81 -2.54
CA LYS A 184 17.03 -2.07 -3.55
C LYS A 184 16.86 -2.68 -4.96
N ARG A 185 16.84 -4.00 -5.05
CA ARG A 185 16.55 -4.71 -6.31
C ARG A 185 15.12 -4.45 -6.78
N ALA A 186 14.14 -4.48 -5.88
CA ALA A 186 12.75 -4.16 -6.18
C ALA A 186 12.61 -2.75 -6.77
N ILE A 187 13.26 -1.76 -6.16
CA ILE A 187 13.27 -0.38 -6.65
C ILE A 187 13.92 -0.27 -8.03
N SER A 188 15.11 -0.86 -8.22
CA SER A 188 15.83 -0.78 -9.50
C SER A 188 15.11 -1.50 -10.64
N GLN A 189 14.52 -2.66 -10.38
CA GLN A 189 13.83 -3.48 -11.38
C GLN A 189 12.42 -2.98 -11.68
N VAL A 190 11.65 -2.63 -10.63
CA VAL A 190 10.25 -2.23 -10.78
C VAL A 190 10.08 -0.71 -10.87
N ALA A 191 10.96 0.12 -10.32
CA ALA A 191 10.80 1.57 -10.17
C ALA A 191 9.36 1.94 -9.73
N PRO A 192 8.85 1.39 -8.62
CA PRO A 192 7.51 1.66 -8.14
C PRO A 192 7.42 3.09 -7.57
N ASP A 193 6.21 3.66 -7.55
CA ASP A 193 5.98 4.94 -6.86
C ASP A 193 6.05 4.76 -5.34
N VAL A 194 5.68 3.57 -4.82
CA VAL A 194 5.66 3.24 -3.39
C VAL A 194 6.08 1.79 -3.15
N ILE A 195 6.95 1.55 -2.18
CA ILE A 195 7.22 0.23 -1.60
C ILE A 195 6.28 0.02 -0.40
N ASP A 196 5.53 -1.07 -0.40
CA ASP A 196 4.57 -1.41 0.67
C ASP A 196 5.06 -2.61 1.48
N LEU A 197 5.36 -2.37 2.75
CA LEU A 197 5.98 -3.31 3.68
C LEU A 197 5.00 -3.70 4.80
N SER A 198 4.99 -4.95 5.19
CA SER A 198 4.20 -5.40 6.34
C SER A 198 5.03 -6.33 7.23
N SER A 199 5.14 -7.62 6.89
CA SER A 199 5.82 -8.65 7.71
C SER A 199 7.31 -8.37 7.90
N ALA A 200 7.98 -7.80 6.91
CA ALA A 200 9.42 -7.51 6.98
C ALA A 200 9.82 -6.58 8.13
N VAL A 201 8.89 -5.73 8.58
CA VAL A 201 9.12 -4.76 9.65
C VAL A 201 8.37 -5.12 10.95
N GLU A 202 8.04 -6.40 11.15
CA GLU A 202 7.34 -6.88 12.34
C GLU A 202 8.32 -7.45 13.37
N LYS A 203 7.94 -7.26 14.64
CA LYS A 203 8.48 -8.04 15.75
C LYS A 203 7.80 -9.39 15.73
N THR A 204 8.60 -10.43 15.66
CA THR A 204 8.12 -11.81 15.80
C THR A 204 8.85 -12.48 16.94
N SER A 205 8.13 -13.22 17.78
CA SER A 205 8.76 -14.13 18.72
C SER A 205 9.27 -15.39 17.99
N GLU A 206 10.05 -16.22 18.68
CA GLU A 206 10.58 -17.49 18.13
C GLU A 206 9.47 -18.42 17.65
N ASP A 207 8.28 -18.37 18.25
CA ASP A 207 7.10 -19.13 17.84
C ASP A 207 6.31 -18.51 16.65
N GLY A 208 6.80 -17.38 16.10
CA GLY A 208 6.18 -16.67 14.97
C GLY A 208 4.99 -15.79 15.37
N THR A 209 4.73 -15.57 16.67
CA THR A 209 3.66 -14.71 17.13
C THR A 209 3.95 -13.25 16.77
N PHE A 210 2.92 -12.55 16.22
CA PHE A 210 2.98 -11.14 15.87
C PHE A 210 2.93 -10.26 17.14
N HIS A 211 3.88 -9.31 17.25
CA HIS A 211 4.00 -8.38 18.37
C HIS A 211 4.08 -6.90 17.96
N GLY A 212 3.44 -6.55 16.86
CA GLY A 212 3.49 -5.19 16.30
C GLY A 212 4.74 -4.95 15.44
N LYS A 213 5.03 -3.67 15.21
CA LYS A 213 6.14 -3.25 14.34
C LYS A 213 7.44 -3.09 15.12
N ASP A 214 8.56 -3.41 14.45
CA ASP A 214 9.91 -3.27 14.97
C ASP A 214 10.50 -1.92 14.51
N PRO A 215 10.78 -0.98 15.43
CA PRO A 215 11.33 0.32 15.08
C PRO A 215 12.69 0.26 14.35
N GLU A 216 13.56 -0.71 14.71
CA GLU A 216 14.88 -0.84 14.09
C GLU A 216 14.78 -1.37 12.65
N LYS A 217 13.88 -2.32 12.40
CA LYS A 217 13.59 -2.78 11.04
C LYS A 217 12.98 -1.67 10.19
N ILE A 218 12.06 -0.85 10.75
CA ILE A 218 11.52 0.33 10.07
C ILE A 218 12.65 1.29 9.71
N ARG A 219 13.52 1.63 10.69
CA ARG A 219 14.67 2.51 10.47
C ARG A 219 15.54 2.01 9.32
N THR A 220 15.90 0.74 9.37
CA THR A 220 16.76 0.11 8.36
C THR A 220 16.18 0.26 6.95
N ILE A 221 14.91 -0.10 6.77
CA ILE A 221 14.25 -0.04 5.45
C ILE A 221 14.10 1.42 4.98
N VAL A 222 13.69 2.34 5.85
CA VAL A 222 13.53 3.76 5.50
C VAL A 222 14.86 4.33 5.02
N THR A 223 15.96 4.04 5.73
CA THR A 223 17.30 4.46 5.31
C THR A 223 17.66 3.86 3.95
N MET A 224 17.44 2.55 3.74
CA MET A 224 17.82 1.88 2.49
C MET A 224 17.06 2.37 1.25
N VAL A 225 15.82 2.86 1.42
CA VAL A 225 15.00 3.38 0.31
C VAL A 225 15.37 4.83 -0.02
N HIS A 226 15.84 5.61 0.96
CA HIS A 226 16.18 7.01 0.77
C HIS A 226 17.64 7.27 0.42
N ASP A 227 18.55 6.27 0.62
CA ASP A 227 19.95 6.29 0.21
C ASP A 227 20.13 5.82 -1.26
#